data_ab30a19767ff6da94c79cf2c68e00a7d
#
_entry.id   ab30a19767ff6da94c79cf2c68e00a7d
#
_cell.length_a   1.000
_cell.length_b   1.000
_cell.length_c   1.000
_cell.angle_alpha   90.00
_cell.angle_beta   90.00
_cell.angle_gamma   90.00
#
_symmetry.space_group_name_H-M   'P 1'
#
loop_
_entity.id
_entity.type
_entity.pdbx_description
1 polymer ?
#
loop_
_entity_poly.entity_id
_entity_poly.type
_entity_poly.pdbx_seq_one_letter_code
_entity_poly.pdbx_strand_id
1 'polypeptide(L)'
;MRNWKYLLAVLLIMALFLSACGASAAPASNLAEAPEVAEEPAESAREVIPDEPYEAVEYSLYPAPEGGYVGDVMPFVTEDGTLELYYLYDTDHNGQGYHPIYKFSTTDLCEYEDHGMMLNFGQMSDPDPALGTGSVLRDQDGLYHLFYTGHNDTGNGGKGKECVMHATSTDRENWVKDEDVLFFSPENYSKDDFRDPEVFWVEEEQCYWLLIAARENTLGGVVLKYTSTDLKNWEVYGPIFAPMAQYMLECPDLFRIGDTWYLTYSWDCCTYYAIGDSMNGPFIAPRDNILDGQGTISGNGFVFYAAKTAELGGNTYLCGWLGRPGVSGDSGIYQWAGRVLNHQLVQNEDKTLGVKAPEQFADYFTIDKLVHAAAREGNAEVSGNNISLSAEPGSYALADMGTRPATMTLECDVTLDEGGCAGFAFGGSAQDETFTVLCLDAERGCLHYEGYEIADLENFDPTALTRFDFSKNDVHHVKLVCENDVVVLYVDDLKALSSHIFHSTDGAHIGVFANGCNASFSNISMKIPG
;
A
#
# COMPACT_ATOMS: atom_id res chain seq x y z
N MET A 1 23.92 -4.89 -40.12
CA MET A 1 23.45 -5.26 -41.47
C MET A 1 22.46 -6.41 -41.33
N ARG A 2 21.25 -6.28 -41.91
CA ARG A 2 20.03 -7.12 -41.78
C ARG A 2 19.21 -6.81 -40.51
N ASN A 3 17.96 -6.26 -40.55
CA ASN A 3 16.91 -6.39 -41.54
C ASN A 3 16.04 -5.12 -41.55
N TRP A 4 15.98 -4.50 -42.68
CA TRP A 4 15.04 -3.46 -43.05
C TRP A 4 14.06 -4.05 -44.07
N LYS A 5 12.96 -4.63 -43.65
CA LYS A 5 11.81 -5.05 -44.44
C LYS A 5 10.64 -5.27 -43.53
N TYR A 6 9.81 -4.26 -43.31
CA TYR A 6 8.38 -4.31 -43.00
C TYR A 6 7.89 -2.86 -42.77
N LEU A 7 8.03 -2.07 -43.83
CA LEU A 7 7.39 -0.76 -43.91
C LEU A 7 7.02 -0.55 -45.37
N LEU A 8 5.91 -1.18 -45.83
CA LEU A 8 5.23 -0.87 -47.12
C LEU A 8 4.08 -1.87 -47.34
N ALA A 9 2.96 -1.68 -46.67
CA ALA A 9 1.68 -2.28 -47.08
C ALA A 9 0.50 -1.72 -46.24
N VAL A 10 0.28 -0.41 -46.24
CA VAL A 10 -1.03 0.19 -45.92
C VAL A 10 -1.10 1.53 -46.61
N LEU A 11 -1.31 1.50 -47.94
CA LEU A 11 -1.74 2.65 -48.75
C LEU A 11 -2.14 2.11 -50.13
N LEU A 12 -3.36 1.57 -50.23
CA LEU A 12 -4.13 1.43 -51.46
C LEU A 12 -5.41 0.66 -51.11
N ILE A 13 -6.47 1.35 -50.81
CA ILE A 13 -7.87 1.01 -51.10
C ILE A 13 -8.71 2.21 -50.63
N MET A 14 -8.71 3.25 -51.44
CA MET A 14 -9.72 4.29 -51.49
C MET A 14 -9.80 4.76 -52.93
N ALA A 15 -10.68 4.16 -53.68
CA ALA A 15 -11.36 4.75 -54.84
C ALA A 15 -12.20 3.69 -55.55
N LEU A 16 -13.38 4.07 -55.91
CA LEU A 16 -14.38 3.42 -56.73
C LEU A 16 -15.62 2.93 -55.98
N PHE A 17 -16.59 3.83 -55.94
CA PHE A 17 -17.93 3.60 -56.43
C PHE A 17 -18.73 4.91 -56.36
N LEU A 18 -18.73 5.61 -57.48
CA LEU A 18 -19.70 6.63 -57.83
C LEU A 18 -20.38 6.16 -59.14
N SER A 19 -21.69 6.37 -59.14
CA SER A 19 -22.59 6.42 -60.27
C SER A 19 -23.36 5.16 -60.66
N ALA A 20 -24.69 5.23 -60.39
CA ALA A 20 -25.67 5.25 -61.50
C ALA A 20 -27.08 5.52 -60.93
N CYS A 21 -27.64 6.62 -61.39
CA CYS A 21 -29.07 6.95 -61.31
C CYS A 21 -29.85 6.07 -62.31
N GLY A 22 -31.06 5.65 -61.88
CA GLY A 22 -32.04 5.05 -62.74
C GLY A 22 -33.43 5.13 -62.15
N ALA A 23 -34.22 6.12 -62.49
CA ALA A 23 -35.60 6.28 -62.10
C ALA A 23 -36.51 5.32 -62.88
N SER A 24 -37.46 4.69 -62.22
CA SER A 24 -38.67 4.15 -62.85
C SER A 24 -39.86 4.17 -61.90
N ALA A 25 -40.97 4.65 -62.41
CA ALA A 25 -42.19 5.00 -61.74
C ALA A 25 -43.09 3.81 -61.40
N ALA A 26 -43.98 4.06 -60.46
CA ALA A 26 -45.01 3.34 -59.71
C ALA A 26 -45.88 2.31 -60.49
N PRO A 27 -46.68 1.48 -59.71
CA PRO A 27 -48.02 1.90 -59.34
C PRO A 27 -48.42 1.55 -57.91
N ALA A 28 -49.38 2.34 -57.46
CA ALA A 28 -50.01 2.27 -56.14
C ALA A 28 -50.91 1.04 -55.93
N SER A 29 -50.90 0.44 -54.77
CA SER A 29 -52.11 -0.14 -54.16
C SER A 29 -51.90 -0.56 -52.70
N ASN A 30 -52.88 -0.22 -51.90
CA ASN A 30 -53.33 -0.75 -50.60
C ASN A 30 -52.54 -0.34 -49.34
N LEU A 31 -53.14 0.66 -48.70
CA LEU A 31 -53.07 0.93 -47.27
C LEU A 31 -53.50 -0.30 -46.48
N ALA A 32 -52.56 -0.97 -45.83
CA ALA A 32 -52.81 -1.79 -44.67
C ALA A 32 -52.39 -0.95 -43.45
N GLU A 33 -53.32 -0.80 -42.48
CA GLU A 33 -53.08 -0.15 -41.22
C GLU A 33 -51.81 -0.73 -40.54
N ALA A 34 -50.89 0.15 -40.21
CA ALA A 34 -49.73 -0.18 -39.41
C ALA A 34 -50.19 -0.61 -37.99
N PRO A 35 -49.62 -1.64 -37.37
CA PRO A 35 -49.90 -1.95 -35.99
C PRO A 35 -49.44 -0.77 -35.13
N GLU A 36 -50.28 -0.40 -34.18
CA GLU A 36 -50.01 0.55 -33.10
C GLU A 36 -48.71 0.12 -32.45
N VAL A 37 -47.67 0.92 -32.59
CA VAL A 37 -46.41 0.76 -31.83
C VAL A 37 -46.81 1.05 -30.39
N ALA A 38 -46.78 0.02 -29.57
CA ALA A 38 -46.85 0.20 -28.11
C ALA A 38 -45.73 1.18 -27.72
N GLU A 39 -46.10 2.33 -27.16
CA GLU A 39 -45.13 3.21 -26.52
C GLU A 39 -44.42 2.37 -25.43
N GLU A 40 -43.12 2.17 -25.59
CA GLU A 40 -42.25 1.70 -24.52
C GLU A 40 -42.48 2.62 -23.33
N PRO A 41 -42.64 2.09 -22.10
CA PRO A 41 -42.80 2.93 -20.93
C PRO A 41 -41.59 3.88 -20.89
N ALA A 42 -41.85 5.18 -20.82
CA ALA A 42 -40.84 6.20 -20.69
C ALA A 42 -39.92 5.81 -19.53
N GLU A 43 -38.65 5.57 -19.85
CA GLU A 43 -37.60 5.35 -18.85
C GLU A 43 -37.67 6.53 -17.88
N SER A 44 -37.97 6.27 -16.62
CA SER A 44 -37.99 7.32 -15.61
C SER A 44 -36.59 7.93 -15.61
N ALA A 45 -36.53 9.25 -15.82
CA ALA A 45 -35.24 9.95 -15.80
C ALA A 45 -34.51 9.57 -14.49
N ARG A 46 -33.34 8.95 -14.62
CA ARG A 46 -32.50 8.58 -13.47
C ARG A 46 -32.12 9.85 -12.73
N GLU A 47 -32.11 9.76 -11.40
CA GLU A 47 -31.60 10.84 -10.56
C GLU A 47 -30.10 10.98 -10.79
N VAL A 48 -29.64 12.17 -11.15
CA VAL A 48 -28.22 12.50 -11.32
C VAL A 48 -27.80 13.32 -10.11
N ILE A 49 -26.85 12.82 -9.34
CA ILE A 49 -26.25 13.55 -8.24
C ILE A 49 -25.33 14.63 -8.82
N PRO A 50 -25.54 15.92 -8.52
CA PRO A 50 -24.70 16.97 -9.05
C PRO A 50 -23.30 16.94 -8.44
N ASP A 51 -22.30 17.41 -9.21
CA ASP A 51 -20.96 17.61 -8.72
C ASP A 51 -20.96 18.68 -7.63
N GLU A 52 -20.28 18.40 -6.51
CA GLU A 52 -19.92 19.39 -5.49
C GLU A 52 -18.44 19.78 -5.67
N PRO A 53 -18.03 20.98 -5.23
CA PRO A 53 -16.61 21.35 -5.27
C PRO A 53 -15.75 20.35 -4.49
N TYR A 54 -14.67 19.87 -5.11
CA TYR A 54 -13.67 19.07 -4.47
C TYR A 54 -12.41 19.91 -4.29
N GLU A 55 -11.97 20.08 -3.05
CA GLU A 55 -10.74 20.76 -2.69
C GLU A 55 -9.84 19.80 -1.92
N ALA A 56 -8.64 19.56 -2.48
CA ALA A 56 -7.63 18.77 -1.78
C ALA A 56 -7.18 19.49 -0.51
N VAL A 57 -6.89 18.72 0.52
CA VAL A 57 -6.40 19.22 1.81
C VAL A 57 -4.91 18.94 1.97
N GLU A 58 -4.28 19.54 2.96
CA GLU A 58 -2.95 19.12 3.40
C GLU A 58 -3.06 17.71 4.00
N TYR A 59 -2.07 16.86 3.69
CA TYR A 59 -2.07 15.49 4.21
C TYR A 59 -1.70 15.48 5.69
N SER A 60 -2.57 14.89 6.49
CA SER A 60 -2.35 14.70 7.92
C SER A 60 -2.19 13.22 8.29
N LEU A 61 -3.01 12.33 7.74
CA LEU A 61 -2.97 10.89 8.03
C LEU A 61 -1.79 10.18 7.34
N TYR A 62 -1.46 10.63 6.14
CA TYR A 62 -0.45 10.04 5.28
C TYR A 62 0.58 11.09 4.84
N PRO A 63 1.38 11.65 5.77
CA PRO A 63 2.30 12.73 5.46
C PRO A 63 3.45 12.27 4.56
N ALA A 64 4.02 13.24 3.85
CA ALA A 64 5.32 13.18 3.23
C ALA A 64 6.06 14.49 3.51
N PRO A 65 7.39 14.51 3.55
CA PRO A 65 8.15 15.73 3.78
C PRO A 65 8.01 16.71 2.61
N GLU A 66 8.20 17.99 2.88
CA GLU A 66 8.19 19.01 1.83
C GLU A 66 9.27 18.71 0.77
N GLY A 67 8.83 18.60 -0.47
CA GLY A 67 9.71 18.39 -1.63
C GLY A 67 10.34 17.01 -1.72
N GLY A 68 9.83 16.01 -0.97
CA GLY A 68 10.35 14.65 -0.98
C GLY A 68 9.34 13.59 -0.59
N TYR A 69 9.86 12.40 -0.31
CA TYR A 69 9.09 11.19 -0.04
C TYR A 69 9.69 10.42 1.14
N VAL A 70 8.87 9.63 1.78
CA VAL A 70 9.24 8.73 2.88
C VAL A 70 9.66 7.38 2.30
N GLY A 71 10.92 7.01 2.50
CA GLY A 71 11.40 5.64 2.33
C GLY A 71 11.40 4.89 3.67
N ASP A 72 12.07 3.77 3.70
CA ASP A 72 12.05 2.80 4.79
C ASP A 72 12.08 3.44 6.18
N VAL A 73 11.07 3.12 6.98
CA VAL A 73 10.86 3.73 8.30
C VAL A 73 11.58 2.97 9.42
N MET A 74 12.00 3.70 10.43
CA MET A 74 12.63 3.20 11.66
C MET A 74 11.83 3.76 12.83
N PRO A 75 10.77 3.07 13.28
CA PRO A 75 9.91 3.56 14.35
C PRO A 75 10.61 3.47 15.71
N PHE A 76 10.40 4.48 16.55
CA PHE A 76 10.87 4.53 17.92
C PHE A 76 9.80 5.17 18.79
N VAL A 77 9.40 4.51 19.88
CA VAL A 77 8.44 5.08 20.85
C VAL A 77 9.19 5.60 22.06
N THR A 78 8.97 6.86 22.35
CA THR A 78 9.58 7.55 23.48
C THR A 78 8.88 7.19 24.79
N GLU A 79 9.50 7.53 25.93
CA GLU A 79 8.95 7.24 27.26
C GLU A 79 7.63 7.97 27.57
N ASP A 80 7.38 9.11 26.92
CA ASP A 80 6.15 9.88 27.04
C ASP A 80 5.05 9.44 26.07
N GLY A 81 5.31 8.39 25.29
CA GLY A 81 4.33 7.80 24.37
C GLY A 81 4.24 8.50 23.02
N THR A 82 5.26 9.26 22.62
CA THR A 82 5.36 9.81 21.26
C THR A 82 5.99 8.77 20.34
N LEU A 83 5.38 8.50 19.21
CA LEU A 83 5.97 7.71 18.14
C LEU A 83 6.82 8.63 17.24
N GLU A 84 8.10 8.38 17.20
CA GLU A 84 9.04 8.98 16.25
C GLU A 84 9.27 8.01 15.10
N LEU A 85 9.07 8.47 13.87
CA LEU A 85 9.34 7.74 12.64
C LEU A 85 10.56 8.36 11.97
N TYR A 86 11.73 7.75 12.17
CA TYR A 86 12.89 8.07 11.36
C TYR A 86 12.72 7.38 10.01
N TYR A 87 13.15 8.01 8.93
CA TYR A 87 12.97 7.47 7.59
C TYR A 87 14.04 7.93 6.62
N LEU A 88 14.22 7.17 5.55
CA LEU A 88 15.08 7.56 4.44
C LEU A 88 14.35 8.59 3.58
N TYR A 89 14.87 9.81 3.55
CA TYR A 89 14.32 10.87 2.72
C TYR A 89 14.73 10.67 1.26
N ASP A 90 13.76 10.60 0.36
CA ASP A 90 13.98 10.52 -1.08
C ASP A 90 13.48 11.78 -1.77
N THR A 91 14.22 12.23 -2.77
CA THR A 91 13.75 13.18 -3.76
C THR A 91 13.62 12.46 -5.08
N ASP A 92 12.71 12.84 -5.95
CA ASP A 92 12.49 12.17 -7.25
C ASP A 92 13.73 12.27 -8.17
N HIS A 93 14.85 11.70 -7.73
CA HIS A 93 16.16 11.90 -8.32
C HIS A 93 16.77 10.62 -8.86
N ASN A 94 16.10 9.94 -9.78
CA ASN A 94 16.78 9.00 -10.66
C ASN A 94 17.58 7.89 -9.96
N GLY A 95 17.16 7.43 -8.80
CA GLY A 95 17.78 6.34 -8.07
C GLY A 95 19.20 6.66 -7.56
N GLN A 96 19.54 7.91 -7.38
CA GLN A 96 20.77 8.29 -6.66
C GLN A 96 20.50 8.16 -5.16
N GLY A 97 20.81 7.00 -4.62
CA GLY A 97 20.55 6.62 -3.24
C GLY A 97 21.45 7.28 -2.22
N TYR A 98 21.32 8.57 -2.01
CA TYR A 98 22.03 9.26 -0.92
C TYR A 98 21.22 9.27 0.38
N HIS A 99 19.92 9.33 0.32
CA HIS A 99 18.92 9.17 1.37
C HIS A 99 19.35 9.61 2.78
N PRO A 100 19.40 10.92 3.10
CA PRO A 100 19.59 11.34 4.47
C PRO A 100 18.43 10.85 5.34
N ILE A 101 18.64 10.68 6.64
CA ILE A 101 17.61 10.27 7.58
C ILE A 101 16.89 11.52 8.10
N TYR A 102 15.57 11.52 7.97
CA TYR A 102 14.62 12.54 8.46
C TYR A 102 13.74 11.94 9.54
N LYS A 103 12.91 12.78 10.20
CA LYS A 103 12.04 12.32 11.28
C LYS A 103 10.70 13.03 11.24
N PHE A 104 9.62 12.23 11.38
CA PHE A 104 8.31 12.65 11.85
C PHE A 104 8.09 12.23 13.30
N SER A 105 7.20 12.94 14.02
CA SER A 105 6.68 12.47 15.29
C SER A 105 5.16 12.62 15.34
N THR A 106 4.51 11.74 16.10
CA THR A 106 3.06 11.75 16.31
C THR A 106 2.70 11.11 17.66
N THR A 107 1.58 11.51 18.23
CA THR A 107 1.00 10.88 19.43
C THR A 107 -0.31 10.16 19.14
N ASP A 108 -0.88 10.34 17.95
CA ASP A 108 -2.23 9.92 17.59
C ASP A 108 -2.36 9.28 16.18
N LEU A 109 -1.27 9.22 15.42
CA LEU A 109 -1.25 8.71 14.03
C LEU A 109 -2.16 9.48 13.06
N CYS A 110 -2.66 10.64 13.47
CA CYS A 110 -3.54 11.50 12.68
C CYS A 110 -2.88 12.80 12.28
N GLU A 111 -2.02 13.32 13.15
CA GLU A 111 -1.24 14.53 12.91
C GLU A 111 0.24 14.26 13.17
N TYR A 112 1.11 14.83 12.33
CA TYR A 112 2.54 14.60 12.41
C TYR A 112 3.31 15.92 12.43
N GLU A 113 4.34 15.99 13.29
CA GLU A 113 5.32 17.06 13.28
C GLU A 113 6.54 16.64 12.44
N ASP A 114 6.92 17.47 11.47
CA ASP A 114 8.12 17.28 10.65
C ASP A 114 9.32 17.95 11.33
N HIS A 115 10.30 17.16 11.74
CA HIS A 115 11.54 17.62 12.37
C HIS A 115 12.67 17.85 11.34
N GLY A 116 12.46 17.45 10.09
CA GLY A 116 13.47 17.56 9.04
C GLY A 116 14.61 16.56 9.19
N MET A 117 15.79 16.95 8.74
CA MET A 117 16.96 16.08 8.63
C MET A 117 17.64 15.83 9.98
N MET A 118 17.72 14.56 10.39
CA MET A 118 18.42 14.09 11.60
C MET A 118 19.86 13.68 11.32
N LEU A 119 20.11 13.00 10.20
CA LEU A 119 21.44 12.50 9.84
C LEU A 119 21.68 12.63 8.34
N ASN A 120 22.79 13.24 7.95
CA ASN A 120 23.16 13.37 6.55
C ASN A 120 24.10 12.24 6.13
N PHE A 121 24.15 11.95 4.83
CA PHE A 121 25.13 11.02 4.25
C PHE A 121 26.56 11.60 4.28
N GLY A 122 27.55 10.71 4.15
CA GLY A 122 28.97 11.06 4.11
C GLY A 122 29.45 11.54 2.74
N GLN A 123 30.76 11.77 2.62
CA GLN A 123 31.40 12.06 1.34
C GLN A 123 31.62 10.78 0.55
N MET A 124 31.90 10.87 -0.76
CA MET A 124 32.16 9.71 -1.62
C MET A 124 33.36 8.83 -1.17
N SER A 125 34.24 9.38 -0.33
CA SER A 125 35.36 8.65 0.28
C SER A 125 34.99 7.92 1.56
N ASP A 126 33.84 8.24 2.15
CA ASP A 126 33.40 7.69 3.43
C ASP A 126 32.68 6.35 3.23
N PRO A 127 32.46 5.56 4.26
CA PRO A 127 31.72 4.30 4.15
C PRO A 127 30.24 4.49 3.81
N ASP A 128 29.69 5.68 4.06
CA ASP A 128 28.26 6.01 3.99
C ASP A 128 27.92 7.21 3.08
N PRO A 129 28.44 7.28 1.84
CA PRO A 129 27.97 8.26 0.87
C PRO A 129 26.49 8.10 0.51
N ALA A 130 25.90 6.95 0.81
CA ALA A 130 24.48 6.69 0.83
C ALA A 130 24.10 6.00 2.14
N LEU A 131 22.92 6.32 2.68
CA LEU A 131 22.40 5.69 3.88
C LEU A 131 21.32 4.68 3.51
N GLY A 132 21.29 3.57 4.22
CA GLY A 132 20.17 2.63 4.23
C GLY A 132 19.54 2.57 5.61
N THR A 133 18.52 1.77 5.73
CA THR A 133 17.68 1.63 6.91
C THR A 133 18.45 1.14 8.13
N GLY A 134 17.85 1.31 9.29
CA GLY A 134 18.40 0.90 10.57
C GLY A 134 17.37 0.88 11.68
N SER A 135 17.79 1.24 12.89
CA SER A 135 16.93 1.33 14.05
C SER A 135 17.45 2.32 15.09
N VAL A 136 16.55 2.82 15.92
CA VAL A 136 16.85 3.70 17.03
C VAL A 136 16.54 2.98 18.33
N LEU A 137 17.45 3.06 19.31
CA LEU A 137 17.19 2.60 20.67
C LEU A 137 17.72 3.60 21.69
N ARG A 138 17.23 3.50 22.91
CA ARG A 138 17.78 4.15 24.09
C ARG A 138 18.48 3.11 24.96
N ASP A 139 19.73 3.36 25.32
CA ASP A 139 20.45 2.47 26.23
C ASP A 139 20.04 2.67 27.71
N GLN A 140 20.59 1.83 28.57
CA GLN A 140 20.28 1.86 30.00
C GLN A 140 20.83 3.11 30.71
N ASP A 141 21.81 3.80 30.14
CA ASP A 141 22.38 5.05 30.62
C ASP A 141 21.63 6.29 30.11
N GLY A 142 20.68 6.10 29.21
CA GLY A 142 19.82 7.14 28.68
C GLY A 142 20.34 7.79 27.40
N LEU A 143 21.40 7.26 26.80
CA LEU A 143 21.91 7.71 25.51
C LEU A 143 21.12 7.06 24.38
N TYR A 144 20.82 7.82 23.34
CA TYR A 144 20.16 7.31 22.15
C TYR A 144 21.20 6.88 21.11
N HIS A 145 20.92 5.75 20.47
CA HIS A 145 21.76 5.12 19.46
C HIS A 145 20.95 4.94 18.19
N LEU A 146 21.53 5.32 17.07
CA LEU A 146 21.02 5.06 15.72
C LEU A 146 22.01 4.13 15.02
N PHE A 147 21.59 2.90 14.76
CA PHE A 147 22.30 1.96 13.92
C PHE A 147 21.71 2.04 12.52
N TYR A 148 22.55 2.16 11.50
CA TYR A 148 22.09 2.33 10.13
C TYR A 148 23.04 1.66 9.15
N THR A 149 22.57 1.47 7.93
CA THR A 149 23.39 0.94 6.84
C THR A 149 24.18 2.08 6.18
N GLY A 150 25.50 1.95 6.16
CA GLY A 150 26.35 2.72 5.25
C GLY A 150 26.51 1.96 3.95
N HIS A 151 26.25 2.65 2.81
CA HIS A 151 26.40 2.07 1.48
C HIS A 151 27.38 2.87 0.63
N ASN A 152 28.36 2.18 0.05
CA ASN A 152 29.34 2.77 -0.85
C ASN A 152 29.62 1.84 -2.04
N ASP A 153 29.19 2.25 -3.22
CA ASP A 153 29.34 1.48 -4.46
C ASP A 153 30.78 1.14 -4.84
N THR A 154 31.77 1.87 -4.29
CA THR A 154 33.18 1.56 -4.51
C THR A 154 33.66 0.33 -3.74
N GLY A 155 32.81 -0.21 -2.85
CA GLY A 155 33.08 -1.42 -2.07
C GLY A 155 34.09 -1.25 -0.94
N ASN A 156 34.27 -0.03 -0.42
CA ASN A 156 35.08 0.28 0.77
C ASN A 156 36.50 -0.38 0.75
N GLY A 157 37.20 -0.30 -0.39
CA GLY A 157 38.50 -0.92 -0.54
C GLY A 157 38.47 -2.44 -0.56
N GLY A 158 37.38 -3.06 -0.99
CA GLY A 158 37.16 -4.51 -1.09
C GLY A 158 36.61 -5.16 0.18
N LYS A 159 36.23 -4.37 1.19
CA LYS A 159 35.58 -4.87 2.41
C LYS A 159 34.10 -5.20 2.17
N GLY A 160 33.42 -4.46 1.28
CA GLY A 160 32.01 -4.63 0.93
C GLY A 160 31.34 -3.30 0.61
N LYS A 161 30.21 -3.33 -0.10
CA LYS A 161 29.42 -2.13 -0.37
C LYS A 161 28.67 -1.66 0.86
N GLU A 162 28.19 -2.60 1.65
CA GLU A 162 27.33 -2.35 2.81
C GLU A 162 28.04 -2.67 4.13
N CYS A 163 27.75 -1.86 5.14
CA CYS A 163 28.32 -2.01 6.48
C CYS A 163 27.36 -1.43 7.51
N VAL A 164 27.54 -1.83 8.77
CA VAL A 164 26.83 -1.24 9.90
C VAL A 164 27.57 -0.01 10.39
N MET A 165 26.85 1.11 10.39
CA MET A 165 27.29 2.40 10.92
C MET A 165 26.52 2.73 12.19
N HIS A 166 27.04 3.68 12.95
CA HIS A 166 26.47 4.06 14.24
C HIS A 166 26.57 5.56 14.48
N ALA A 167 25.54 6.12 15.11
CA ALA A 167 25.51 7.48 15.60
C ALA A 167 24.84 7.55 16.98
N THR A 168 25.16 8.58 17.76
CA THR A 168 24.58 8.79 19.08
C THR A 168 23.93 10.17 19.23
N SER A 169 22.96 10.28 20.12
CA SER A 169 22.31 11.54 20.48
C SER A 169 21.91 11.55 21.97
N THR A 170 21.90 12.73 22.57
CA THR A 170 21.36 12.94 23.92
C THR A 170 19.93 13.48 23.91
N ASP A 171 19.43 13.92 22.75
CA ASP A 171 18.17 14.64 22.62
C ASP A 171 17.29 14.16 21.44
N ARG A 172 17.78 13.18 20.63
CA ARG A 172 17.12 12.65 19.42
C ARG A 172 16.97 13.67 18.25
N GLU A 173 17.54 14.86 18.41
CA GLU A 173 17.56 15.91 17.40
C GLU A 173 18.96 16.13 16.81
N ASN A 174 19.97 16.06 17.67
CA ASN A 174 21.36 16.28 17.31
C ASN A 174 22.13 14.96 17.37
N TRP A 175 22.39 14.37 16.19
CA TRP A 175 23.08 13.10 16.04
C TRP A 175 24.56 13.29 15.69
N VAL A 176 25.42 12.53 16.34
CA VAL A 176 26.87 12.52 16.13
C VAL A 176 27.25 11.15 15.61
N LYS A 177 27.73 11.09 14.37
CA LYS A 177 28.25 9.85 13.77
C LYS A 177 29.54 9.40 14.43
N ASP A 178 29.69 8.12 14.63
CA ASP A 178 31.00 7.53 14.87
C ASP A 178 31.87 7.66 13.62
N GLU A 179 33.18 7.93 13.80
CA GLU A 179 34.11 8.10 12.67
C GLU A 179 34.40 6.79 11.94
N ASP A 180 34.33 5.66 12.65
CA ASP A 180 34.65 4.35 12.16
C ASP A 180 33.41 3.51 11.83
N VAL A 181 33.54 2.62 10.84
CA VAL A 181 32.58 1.55 10.58
C VAL A 181 32.54 0.60 11.75
N LEU A 182 31.34 0.28 12.24
CA LEU A 182 31.19 -0.65 13.34
C LEU A 182 31.64 -2.06 12.93
N PHE A 183 31.09 -2.58 11.83
CA PHE A 183 31.56 -3.82 11.20
C PHE A 183 31.00 -4.01 9.77
N PHE A 184 31.66 -4.89 9.03
CA PHE A 184 31.24 -5.38 7.71
C PHE A 184 30.67 -6.80 7.83
N SER A 185 30.08 -7.31 6.75
CA SER A 185 29.58 -8.68 6.68
C SER A 185 30.68 -9.71 7.01
N PRO A 186 30.35 -10.79 7.74
CA PRO A 186 31.31 -11.83 8.10
C PRO A 186 31.67 -12.73 6.88
N GLU A 187 32.66 -13.61 7.06
CA GLU A 187 32.97 -14.64 6.06
C GLU A 187 31.72 -15.52 5.79
N ASN A 188 31.59 -15.99 4.56
CA ASN A 188 30.46 -16.76 4.02
C ASN A 188 29.18 -15.98 3.74
N TYR A 189 29.17 -14.67 3.99
CA TYR A 189 28.07 -13.77 3.60
C TYR A 189 28.49 -12.84 2.47
N SER A 190 27.51 -12.39 1.68
CA SER A 190 27.71 -11.39 0.66
C SER A 190 28.26 -10.10 1.27
N LYS A 191 29.22 -9.50 0.58
CA LYS A 191 29.77 -8.20 0.96
C LYS A 191 28.94 -7.01 0.46
N ASP A 192 27.99 -7.30 -0.43
CA ASP A 192 27.17 -6.28 -1.10
C ASP A 192 25.69 -6.36 -0.68
N ASP A 193 25.34 -7.33 0.17
CA ASP A 193 23.98 -7.58 0.65
C ASP A 193 24.01 -7.80 2.17
N PHE A 194 24.15 -6.69 2.93
CA PHE A 194 24.33 -6.71 4.39
C PHE A 194 23.84 -5.39 4.99
N ARG A 195 22.52 -5.29 5.30
CA ARG A 195 21.85 -4.02 5.61
C ARG A 195 20.72 -4.14 6.61
N ASP A 196 20.17 -3.00 7.01
CA ASP A 196 18.97 -2.81 7.82
C ASP A 196 19.13 -3.39 9.25
N PRO A 197 20.11 -2.92 10.03
CA PRO A 197 20.29 -3.39 11.39
C PRO A 197 19.13 -2.98 12.30
N GLU A 198 18.51 -3.97 12.97
CA GLU A 198 17.52 -3.79 14.02
C GLU A 198 18.14 -4.14 15.37
N VAL A 199 18.23 -3.17 16.28
CA VAL A 199 18.93 -3.34 17.56
C VAL A 199 17.99 -3.10 18.74
N PHE A 200 17.97 -4.02 19.69
CA PHE A 200 17.16 -3.94 20.89
C PHE A 200 17.80 -4.67 22.06
N TRP A 201 17.40 -4.29 23.28
CA TRP A 201 17.84 -4.94 24.52
C TRP A 201 17.02 -6.20 24.79
N VAL A 202 17.67 -7.26 25.22
CA VAL A 202 17.05 -8.52 25.61
C VAL A 202 17.29 -8.75 27.11
N GLU A 203 16.25 -8.51 27.91
CA GLU A 203 16.33 -8.58 29.36
C GLU A 203 16.70 -9.98 29.87
N GLU A 204 16.17 -11.03 29.25
CA GLU A 204 16.43 -12.41 29.65
C GLU A 204 17.88 -12.83 29.43
N GLU A 205 18.54 -12.28 28.42
CA GLU A 205 19.93 -12.59 28.08
C GLU A 205 20.92 -11.52 28.58
N GLN A 206 20.44 -10.40 29.12
CA GLN A 206 21.24 -9.26 29.61
C GLN A 206 22.24 -8.78 28.53
N CYS A 207 21.80 -8.70 27.29
CA CYS A 207 22.58 -8.23 26.17
C CYS A 207 21.72 -7.58 25.10
N TYR A 208 22.34 -6.85 24.20
CA TYR A 208 21.70 -6.33 23.00
C TYR A 208 21.75 -7.39 21.89
N TRP A 209 20.65 -7.52 21.17
CA TRP A 209 20.62 -8.21 19.91
C TRP A 209 20.69 -7.20 18.76
N LEU A 210 21.33 -7.59 17.70
CA LEU A 210 21.24 -6.93 16.38
C LEU A 210 20.81 -7.97 15.38
N LEU A 211 19.68 -7.75 14.74
CA LEU A 211 19.20 -8.51 13.60
C LEU A 211 19.54 -7.74 12.33
N ILE A 212 19.99 -8.42 11.30
CA ILE A 212 20.38 -7.76 10.05
C ILE A 212 20.00 -8.61 8.85
N ALA A 213 19.51 -7.96 7.81
CA ALA A 213 19.34 -8.58 6.51
C ALA A 213 20.70 -8.93 5.91
N ALA A 214 20.93 -10.18 5.63
CA ALA A 214 22.17 -10.66 5.05
C ALA A 214 21.91 -11.73 3.99
N ARG A 215 22.82 -11.89 3.04
CA ARG A 215 22.76 -12.99 2.09
C ARG A 215 23.90 -13.98 2.35
N GLU A 216 23.53 -15.14 2.86
CA GLU A 216 24.48 -16.25 3.05
C GLU A 216 24.73 -16.95 1.69
N ASN A 217 25.97 -17.32 1.41
CA ASN A 217 26.38 -17.78 0.08
C ASN A 217 25.69 -19.07 -0.40
N THR A 218 25.16 -19.88 0.51
CA THR A 218 24.49 -21.16 0.20
C THR A 218 22.98 -21.16 0.51
N LEU A 219 22.53 -20.34 1.46
CA LEU A 219 21.14 -20.30 1.90
C LEU A 219 20.31 -19.22 1.20
N GLY A 220 20.96 -18.19 0.63
CA GLY A 220 20.27 -17.00 0.13
C GLY A 220 20.03 -15.97 1.22
N GLY A 221 18.89 -15.25 1.18
CA GLY A 221 18.53 -14.26 2.18
C GLY A 221 18.29 -14.89 3.55
N VAL A 222 18.85 -14.26 4.57
CA VAL A 222 18.71 -14.67 5.97
C VAL A 222 18.53 -13.44 6.86
N VAL A 223 17.89 -13.62 8.02
CA VAL A 223 18.00 -12.69 9.14
C VAL A 223 19.11 -13.21 10.06
N LEU A 224 20.23 -12.48 10.06
CA LEU A 224 21.42 -12.83 10.83
C LEU A 224 21.41 -12.10 12.18
N LYS A 225 21.68 -12.84 13.25
CA LYS A 225 21.75 -12.31 14.61
C LYS A 225 23.18 -12.09 15.07
N TYR A 226 23.41 -10.95 15.71
CA TYR A 226 24.56 -10.62 16.52
C TYR A 226 24.15 -10.34 17.96
N THR A 227 25.08 -10.44 18.89
CA THR A 227 24.90 -10.07 20.30
C THR A 227 26.01 -9.14 20.77
N SER A 228 25.69 -8.23 21.69
CA SER A 228 26.65 -7.32 22.32
C SER A 228 26.22 -6.98 23.75
N THR A 229 27.18 -6.73 24.65
CA THR A 229 26.90 -6.21 25.99
C THR A 229 27.18 -4.71 26.12
N ASP A 230 27.78 -4.08 25.08
CA ASP A 230 28.26 -2.70 25.16
C ASP A 230 27.96 -1.86 23.90
N LEU A 231 27.15 -2.40 22.96
CA LEU A 231 26.79 -1.77 21.66
C LEU A 231 27.99 -1.45 20.75
N LYS A 232 29.20 -1.86 21.11
CA LYS A 232 30.45 -1.62 20.36
C LYS A 232 31.09 -2.89 19.86
N ASN A 233 31.13 -3.91 20.71
CA ASN A 233 31.71 -5.20 20.39
C ASN A 233 30.59 -6.21 20.09
N TRP A 234 30.50 -6.66 18.85
CA TRP A 234 29.44 -7.53 18.37
C TRP A 234 29.97 -8.92 18.02
N GLU A 235 29.31 -9.95 18.54
CA GLU A 235 29.60 -11.34 18.25
C GLU A 235 28.52 -11.95 17.36
N VAL A 236 28.92 -12.61 16.26
CA VAL A 236 28.00 -13.32 15.37
C VAL A 236 27.42 -14.54 16.09
N TYR A 237 26.10 -14.61 16.17
CA TYR A 237 25.38 -15.80 16.66
C TYR A 237 25.10 -16.78 15.52
N GLY A 238 24.55 -16.29 14.40
CA GLY A 238 24.13 -17.05 13.24
C GLY A 238 22.72 -16.64 12.77
N PRO A 239 22.23 -17.24 11.68
CA PRO A 239 20.88 -16.97 11.19
C PRO A 239 19.82 -17.45 12.17
N ILE A 240 18.81 -16.61 12.44
CA ILE A 240 17.59 -17.01 13.18
C ILE A 240 16.44 -17.34 12.23
N PHE A 241 16.50 -16.87 10.98
CA PHE A 241 15.53 -17.18 9.95
C PHE A 241 16.21 -17.27 8.57
N ALA A 242 15.93 -18.35 7.84
CA ALA A 242 16.46 -18.64 6.52
C ALA A 242 15.46 -19.45 5.69
N PRO A 243 14.49 -18.81 5.04
CA PRO A 243 13.42 -19.50 4.31
C PRO A 243 13.89 -20.15 3.00
N MET A 244 15.13 -19.91 2.56
CA MET A 244 15.77 -20.50 1.37
C MET A 244 15.08 -20.19 0.03
N ALA A 245 14.16 -19.23 0.02
CA ALA A 245 13.35 -18.91 -1.17
C ALA A 245 13.59 -17.47 -1.67
N GLN A 246 14.00 -16.56 -0.78
CA GLN A 246 14.19 -15.15 -1.08
C GLN A 246 15.68 -14.82 -1.28
N TYR A 247 15.94 -13.79 -2.08
CA TYR A 247 17.30 -13.28 -2.28
C TYR A 247 17.79 -12.50 -1.06
N MET A 248 16.92 -11.66 -0.48
CA MET A 248 17.16 -10.87 0.74
C MET A 248 15.94 -10.91 1.65
N LEU A 249 16.13 -10.51 2.90
CA LEU A 249 15.07 -10.33 3.90
C LEU A 249 15.29 -8.95 4.54
N GLU A 250 14.93 -7.89 3.80
CA GLU A 250 15.19 -6.49 4.16
C GLU A 250 14.36 -6.06 5.36
N CYS A 251 14.83 -5.06 6.09
CA CYS A 251 14.14 -4.44 7.21
C CYS A 251 13.57 -5.45 8.23
N PRO A 252 14.39 -6.42 8.72
CA PRO A 252 13.90 -7.38 9.70
C PRO A 252 13.48 -6.66 10.99
N ASP A 253 12.35 -7.10 11.56
CA ASP A 253 11.86 -6.60 12.84
C ASP A 253 11.24 -7.74 13.65
N LEU A 254 11.60 -7.84 14.93
CA LEU A 254 11.18 -8.91 15.83
C LEU A 254 10.34 -8.34 16.96
N PHE A 255 9.08 -8.77 17.05
CA PHE A 255 8.16 -8.30 18.07
C PHE A 255 7.31 -9.44 18.65
N ARG A 256 6.51 -9.12 19.66
CA ARG A 256 5.68 -10.10 20.37
C ARG A 256 4.27 -9.56 20.58
N ILE A 257 3.26 -10.38 20.25
CA ILE A 257 1.88 -10.13 20.65
C ILE A 257 1.40 -11.30 21.51
N GLY A 258 1.00 -11.02 22.74
CA GLY A 258 0.67 -12.08 23.71
C GLY A 258 1.86 -12.99 23.99
N ASP A 259 1.73 -14.28 23.72
CA ASP A 259 2.78 -15.28 23.92
C ASP A 259 3.45 -15.72 22.60
N THR A 260 3.17 -15.04 21.50
CA THR A 260 3.64 -15.42 20.15
C THR A 260 4.64 -14.39 19.64
N TRP A 261 5.75 -14.87 19.12
CA TRP A 261 6.76 -14.06 18.46
C TRP A 261 6.50 -13.95 16.98
N TYR A 262 6.77 -12.79 16.43
CA TYR A 262 6.64 -12.49 15.01
C TYR A 262 7.93 -11.86 14.50
N LEU A 263 8.29 -12.22 13.27
CA LEU A 263 9.39 -11.62 12.55
C LEU A 263 8.83 -11.06 11.24
N THR A 264 8.85 -9.74 11.08
CA THR A 264 8.58 -9.12 9.77
C THR A 264 9.86 -8.98 8.98
N TYR A 265 9.73 -8.99 7.68
CA TYR A 265 10.80 -8.76 6.71
C TYR A 265 10.21 -8.35 5.37
N SER A 266 10.99 -7.65 4.56
CA SER A 266 10.53 -7.16 3.26
C SER A 266 11.39 -7.72 2.14
N TRP A 267 10.76 -8.08 1.03
CA TRP A 267 11.41 -8.57 -0.17
C TRP A 267 10.47 -8.45 -1.37
N ASP A 268 11.04 -8.17 -2.54
CA ASP A 268 10.30 -8.15 -3.82
C ASP A 268 9.02 -7.30 -3.73
N CYS A 269 9.19 -6.07 -3.25
CA CYS A 269 8.14 -5.07 -3.08
C CYS A 269 7.00 -5.42 -2.10
N CYS A 270 7.18 -6.41 -1.22
CA CYS A 270 6.21 -6.81 -0.22
C CYS A 270 6.81 -6.87 1.18
N THR A 271 6.01 -6.56 2.19
CA THR A 271 6.30 -6.86 3.59
C THR A 271 5.63 -8.17 3.99
N TYR A 272 6.40 -9.07 4.54
CA TYR A 272 6.00 -10.42 4.97
C TYR A 272 6.13 -10.57 6.48
N TYR A 273 5.50 -11.60 7.05
CA TYR A 273 5.76 -12.02 8.42
C TYR A 273 5.93 -13.53 8.56
N ALA A 274 6.61 -13.93 9.63
CA ALA A 274 6.73 -15.30 10.08
C ALA A 274 6.42 -15.40 11.59
N ILE A 275 5.99 -16.57 12.03
CA ILE A 275 5.51 -16.84 13.40
C ILE A 275 6.49 -17.77 14.09
N GLY A 276 6.82 -17.50 15.36
CA GLY A 276 7.69 -18.32 16.19
C GLY A 276 7.17 -18.47 17.62
N ASP A 277 7.48 -19.60 18.24
CA ASP A 277 7.17 -19.85 19.65
C ASP A 277 8.18 -19.21 20.61
N SER A 278 9.30 -18.77 20.10
CA SER A 278 10.34 -18.06 20.86
C SER A 278 11.04 -17.00 20.02
N MET A 279 11.73 -16.06 20.65
CA MET A 279 12.51 -15.04 19.97
C MET A 279 13.68 -15.60 19.13
N ASN A 280 14.14 -16.80 19.43
CA ASN A 280 15.14 -17.52 18.62
C ASN A 280 14.50 -18.43 17.54
N GLY A 281 13.19 -18.37 17.36
CA GLY A 281 12.45 -19.24 16.46
C GLY A 281 12.29 -20.69 16.98
N PRO A 282 12.12 -21.69 16.10
CA PRO A 282 12.07 -21.54 14.64
C PRO A 282 10.90 -20.67 14.19
N PHE A 283 11.11 -19.85 13.17
CA PHE A 283 10.07 -19.05 12.55
C PHE A 283 9.49 -19.77 11.33
N ILE A 284 8.17 -19.75 11.20
CA ILE A 284 7.43 -20.37 10.10
C ILE A 284 6.58 -19.29 9.43
N ALA A 285 6.80 -19.05 8.15
CA ALA A 285 5.98 -18.16 7.35
C ALA A 285 4.64 -18.84 7.03
N PRO A 286 3.48 -18.28 7.39
CA PRO A 286 2.19 -18.72 6.91
C PRO A 286 2.12 -18.69 5.38
N ARG A 287 1.23 -19.49 4.79
CA ARG A 287 1.05 -19.52 3.34
C ARG A 287 0.61 -18.15 2.79
N ASP A 288 -0.20 -17.44 3.55
CA ASP A 288 -0.69 -16.09 3.26
C ASP A 288 -0.19 -15.16 4.37
N ASN A 289 0.98 -14.59 4.16
CA ASN A 289 1.71 -13.77 5.13
C ASN A 289 2.00 -12.35 4.63
N ILE A 290 1.19 -11.85 3.70
CA ILE A 290 1.17 -10.45 3.27
C ILE A 290 -0.11 -9.82 3.85
N LEU A 291 0.02 -8.70 4.54
CA LEU A 291 -1.09 -8.04 5.25
C LEU A 291 -1.72 -6.91 4.44
N ASP A 292 -0.94 -6.25 3.61
CA ASP A 292 -1.38 -5.22 2.67
C ASP A 292 -0.88 -5.53 1.25
N GLY A 293 -1.34 -4.75 0.29
CA GLY A 293 -1.16 -5.02 -1.13
C GLY A 293 0.27 -5.14 -1.60
N GLN A 294 0.45 -5.93 -2.61
CA GLN A 294 1.63 -5.93 -3.47
C GLN A 294 1.31 -5.18 -4.76
N GLY A 295 2.33 -4.63 -5.41
CA GLY A 295 2.18 -4.00 -6.72
C GLY A 295 1.81 -4.98 -7.82
N THR A 296 1.92 -4.57 -9.06
CA THR A 296 1.43 -5.30 -10.23
C THR A 296 1.77 -6.79 -10.22
N ILE A 297 0.95 -7.61 -10.89
CA ILE A 297 1.19 -9.06 -11.07
C ILE A 297 2.58 -9.36 -11.66
N SER A 298 3.16 -8.42 -12.41
CA SER A 298 4.52 -8.50 -12.93
C SER A 298 5.61 -8.28 -11.90
N GLY A 299 5.28 -7.98 -10.64
CA GLY A 299 6.22 -7.96 -9.52
C GLY A 299 7.08 -6.69 -9.40
N ASN A 300 6.67 -5.57 -9.99
CA ASN A 300 7.48 -4.36 -10.03
C ASN A 300 6.74 -3.13 -9.48
N GLY A 301 6.28 -3.17 -8.24
CA GLY A 301 5.64 -2.00 -7.65
C GLY A 301 5.56 -2.08 -6.14
N PHE A 302 5.91 -0.98 -5.48
CA PHE A 302 5.90 -0.87 -4.03
C PHE A 302 4.54 -0.32 -3.57
N VAL A 303 3.64 -1.17 -3.11
CA VAL A 303 2.37 -0.70 -2.51
C VAL A 303 2.58 -0.37 -1.04
N PHE A 304 2.90 -1.35 -0.22
CA PHE A 304 3.24 -1.16 1.19
C PHE A 304 4.51 -1.92 1.51
N TYR A 305 5.55 -1.20 1.94
CA TYR A 305 6.89 -1.79 2.01
C TYR A 305 7.69 -1.37 3.23
N ALA A 306 8.74 -2.18 3.52
CA ALA A 306 9.78 -1.96 4.53
C ALA A 306 9.22 -1.68 5.93
N ALA A 307 8.10 -2.32 6.25
CA ALA A 307 7.39 -2.01 7.47
C ALA A 307 8.03 -2.68 8.69
N LYS A 308 8.17 -1.90 9.75
CA LYS A 308 8.59 -2.30 11.09
C LYS A 308 7.52 -1.96 12.11
N THR A 309 7.61 -2.51 13.32
CA THR A 309 6.57 -2.34 14.33
C THR A 309 6.90 -1.30 15.39
N ALA A 310 5.85 -0.76 15.98
CA ALA A 310 5.90 0.08 17.17
C ALA A 310 4.75 -0.27 18.12
N GLU A 311 5.01 -0.23 19.43
CA GLU A 311 3.96 -0.33 20.43
C GLU A 311 3.57 1.07 20.90
N LEU A 312 2.32 1.46 20.69
CA LEU A 312 1.77 2.75 21.09
C LEU A 312 0.42 2.55 21.80
N GLY A 313 0.26 3.07 23.01
CA GLY A 313 -0.98 2.95 23.77
C GLY A 313 -1.42 1.52 24.07
N GLY A 314 -0.53 0.54 24.04
CA GLY A 314 -0.81 -0.88 24.26
C GLY A 314 -1.25 -1.65 23.01
N ASN A 315 -1.23 -1.02 21.87
CA ASN A 315 -1.46 -1.63 20.56
C ASN A 315 -0.14 -1.71 19.77
N THR A 316 -0.04 -2.69 18.90
CA THR A 316 1.09 -2.85 17.98
C THR A 316 0.69 -2.32 16.60
N TYR A 317 1.51 -1.44 16.05
CA TYR A 317 1.32 -0.86 14.73
C TYR A 317 2.42 -1.33 13.79
N LEU A 318 2.05 -1.59 12.56
CA LEU A 318 2.96 -1.89 11.46
C LEU A 318 3.16 -0.58 10.68
N CYS A 319 4.34 0.01 10.81
CA CYS A 319 4.70 1.31 10.25
C CYS A 319 5.54 1.12 8.98
N GLY A 320 5.05 1.62 7.87
CA GLY A 320 5.72 1.52 6.57
C GLY A 320 5.41 2.73 5.70
N TRP A 321 5.48 2.56 4.41
CA TRP A 321 5.16 3.61 3.45
C TRP A 321 4.39 3.07 2.25
N LEU A 322 3.49 3.89 1.72
CA LEU A 322 2.79 3.68 0.46
C LEU A 322 3.61 4.29 -0.66
N GLY A 323 3.98 3.47 -1.65
CA GLY A 323 4.77 3.90 -2.79
C GLY A 323 4.09 4.96 -3.64
N ARG A 324 4.87 5.90 -4.16
CA ARG A 324 4.36 6.93 -5.06
C ARG A 324 4.11 6.39 -6.46
N PRO A 325 3.13 6.91 -7.19
CA PRO A 325 2.93 6.57 -8.60
C PRO A 325 4.15 6.98 -9.46
N GLY A 326 4.63 6.07 -10.30
CA GLY A 326 5.84 6.29 -11.11
C GLY A 326 5.66 7.18 -12.34
N VAL A 327 4.43 7.30 -12.82
CA VAL A 327 4.02 8.20 -13.92
C VAL A 327 2.63 8.71 -13.64
N SER A 328 2.33 9.90 -14.14
CA SER A 328 0.98 10.43 -14.06
C SER A 328 0.02 9.53 -14.84
N GLY A 329 -0.87 8.85 -14.14
CA GLY A 329 -1.94 8.04 -14.72
C GLY A 329 -2.12 6.69 -14.02
N ASP A 330 -3.21 6.04 -14.34
CA ASP A 330 -3.78 4.91 -13.61
C ASP A 330 -3.08 3.58 -13.85
N SER A 331 -2.13 3.53 -14.76
CA SER A 331 -1.35 2.33 -15.10
C SER A 331 0.10 2.39 -14.60
N GLY A 332 0.40 3.34 -13.71
CA GLY A 332 1.77 3.54 -13.21
C GLY A 332 2.18 2.45 -12.21
N ILE A 333 3.38 1.91 -12.39
CA ILE A 333 4.04 1.10 -11.38
C ILE A 333 4.37 2.00 -10.19
N TYR A 334 4.07 1.57 -8.97
CA TYR A 334 4.46 2.29 -7.77
C TYR A 334 5.97 2.24 -7.57
N GLN A 335 6.55 3.39 -7.34
CA GLN A 335 7.98 3.55 -7.14
C GLN A 335 8.34 3.44 -5.66
N TRP A 336 9.62 3.23 -5.39
CA TRP A 336 10.19 3.27 -4.06
C TRP A 336 10.02 4.65 -3.44
N ALA A 337 9.73 4.67 -2.13
CA ALA A 337 9.37 5.82 -1.32
C ALA A 337 8.02 6.49 -1.70
N GLY A 338 7.38 7.08 -0.73
CA GLY A 338 6.09 7.73 -0.92
C GLY A 338 5.61 8.44 0.34
N ARG A 339 4.54 7.93 0.96
CA ARG A 339 3.92 8.53 2.14
C ARG A 339 3.95 7.58 3.33
N VAL A 340 4.05 8.11 4.54
CA VAL A 340 3.86 7.31 5.77
C VAL A 340 2.52 6.59 5.69
N LEU A 341 2.54 5.31 6.07
CA LEU A 341 1.34 4.50 6.21
C LEU A 341 1.49 3.59 7.42
N ASN A 342 0.50 3.62 8.31
CA ASN A 342 0.50 2.81 9.52
C ASN A 342 -0.77 1.98 9.59
N HIS A 343 -0.62 0.68 9.91
CA HIS A 343 -1.73 -0.23 10.19
C HIS A 343 -1.68 -0.66 11.65
N GLN A 344 -2.83 -0.84 12.27
CA GLN A 344 -2.90 -1.53 13.56
C GLN A 344 -2.94 -3.04 13.34
N LEU A 345 -2.03 -3.78 13.99
CA LEU A 345 -1.99 -5.24 13.94
C LEU A 345 -3.09 -5.86 14.79
N VAL A 346 -3.63 -6.96 14.31
CA VAL A 346 -4.59 -7.82 15.00
C VAL A 346 -4.04 -9.24 15.05
N GLN A 347 -4.02 -9.87 16.23
CA GLN A 347 -3.68 -11.29 16.34
C GLN A 347 -4.95 -12.13 16.27
N ASN A 348 -5.05 -13.01 15.28
CA ASN A 348 -6.15 -13.96 15.13
C ASN A 348 -6.03 -15.13 16.13
N GLU A 349 -7.10 -15.91 16.32
CA GLU A 349 -7.11 -17.06 17.22
C GLU A 349 -6.08 -18.14 16.82
N ASP A 350 -5.81 -18.30 15.54
CA ASP A 350 -4.82 -19.23 14.98
C ASP A 350 -3.39 -18.67 14.98
N LYS A 351 -3.18 -17.51 15.60
CA LYS A 351 -1.92 -16.77 15.66
C LYS A 351 -1.46 -16.15 14.36
N THR A 352 -2.22 -16.22 13.28
CA THR A 352 -1.96 -15.38 12.11
C THR A 352 -2.23 -13.92 12.45
N LEU A 353 -1.62 -13.01 11.69
CA LEU A 353 -1.86 -11.58 11.83
C LEU A 353 -2.94 -11.11 10.85
N GLY A 354 -3.69 -10.14 11.29
CA GLY A 354 -4.54 -9.28 10.49
C GLY A 354 -4.18 -7.83 10.69
N VAL A 355 -4.80 -6.94 9.94
CA VAL A 355 -4.63 -5.49 10.02
C VAL A 355 -5.95 -4.77 9.96
N LYS A 356 -6.03 -3.66 10.69
CA LYS A 356 -7.14 -2.71 10.67
C LYS A 356 -6.63 -1.27 10.67
N ALA A 357 -7.54 -0.33 10.41
CA ALA A 357 -7.25 1.08 10.58
C ALA A 357 -6.85 1.37 12.05
N PRO A 358 -5.89 2.28 12.29
CA PRO A 358 -5.55 2.73 13.63
C PRO A 358 -6.80 3.15 14.42
N GLU A 359 -6.91 2.71 15.67
CA GLU A 359 -8.08 3.03 16.50
C GLU A 359 -8.23 4.52 16.79
N GLN A 360 -7.13 5.27 16.76
CA GLN A 360 -7.09 6.73 16.92
C GLN A 360 -7.91 7.46 15.84
N PHE A 361 -8.11 6.83 14.69
CA PHE A 361 -8.96 7.39 13.64
C PHE A 361 -10.41 7.58 14.09
N ALA A 362 -10.88 6.83 15.10
CA ALA A 362 -12.21 7.02 15.65
C ALA A 362 -12.39 8.38 16.34
N ASP A 363 -11.33 8.91 16.96
CA ASP A 363 -11.33 10.23 17.60
C ASP A 363 -11.09 11.37 16.60
N TYR A 364 -10.51 11.08 15.45
CA TYR A 364 -10.29 12.02 14.37
C TYR A 364 -11.53 12.19 13.48
N PHE A 365 -12.19 11.10 13.10
CA PHE A 365 -13.39 11.08 12.26
C PHE A 365 -14.67 11.11 13.10
N THR A 366 -15.09 12.29 13.53
CA THR A 366 -16.22 12.44 14.49
C THR A 366 -17.48 13.01 13.90
N ILE A 367 -17.44 13.60 12.69
CA ILE A 367 -18.61 14.23 12.05
C ILE A 367 -19.24 13.27 11.05
N ASP A 368 -20.50 12.89 11.29
CA ASP A 368 -21.26 12.09 10.32
C ASP A 368 -21.56 12.91 9.06
N LYS A 369 -21.24 12.36 7.90
CA LYS A 369 -21.63 12.89 6.59
C LYS A 369 -22.82 12.09 6.06
N LEU A 370 -23.90 12.78 5.72
CA LEU A 370 -25.05 12.13 5.10
C LEU A 370 -24.65 11.59 3.72
N VAL A 371 -24.86 10.29 3.51
CA VAL A 371 -24.67 9.65 2.21
C VAL A 371 -25.98 9.80 1.43
N HIS A 372 -25.91 10.48 0.30
CA HIS A 372 -26.99 10.54 -0.66
C HIS A 372 -26.60 9.72 -1.88
N ALA A 373 -27.30 8.61 -2.11
CA ALA A 373 -26.97 7.71 -3.19
C ALA A 373 -28.12 7.61 -4.21
N ALA A 374 -27.78 7.45 -5.48
CA ALA A 374 -28.72 7.26 -6.57
C ALA A 374 -28.26 6.14 -7.52
N ALA A 375 -29.21 5.41 -8.10
CA ALA A 375 -28.93 4.44 -9.15
C ALA A 375 -28.35 5.16 -10.37
N ARG A 376 -27.19 4.73 -10.82
CA ARG A 376 -26.49 5.35 -11.96
C ARG A 376 -26.46 4.44 -13.20
N GLU A 377 -26.08 3.18 -13.06
CA GLU A 377 -26.02 2.21 -14.15
C GLU A 377 -26.59 0.86 -13.71
N GLY A 378 -27.14 0.11 -14.66
CA GLY A 378 -27.68 -1.23 -14.41
C GLY A 378 -28.85 -1.24 -13.41
N ASN A 379 -29.00 -2.33 -12.69
CA ASN A 379 -30.05 -2.51 -11.70
C ASN A 379 -29.50 -2.21 -10.30
N ALA A 380 -29.75 -1.00 -9.81
CA ALA A 380 -29.35 -0.53 -8.49
C ALA A 380 -30.58 -0.03 -7.72
N GLU A 381 -30.77 -0.57 -6.53
CA GLU A 381 -31.83 -0.15 -5.60
C GLU A 381 -31.21 0.51 -4.37
N VAL A 382 -31.60 1.75 -4.10
CA VAL A 382 -31.14 2.54 -2.95
C VAL A 382 -32.26 2.67 -1.93
N SER A 383 -31.97 2.30 -0.70
CA SER A 383 -32.94 2.41 0.42
C SER A 383 -32.24 2.89 1.70
N GLY A 384 -32.25 4.19 1.94
CA GLY A 384 -31.52 4.81 3.05
C GLY A 384 -30.01 4.53 2.92
N ASN A 385 -29.41 3.92 3.95
CA ASN A 385 -27.99 3.57 3.99
C ASN A 385 -27.69 2.16 3.44
N ASN A 386 -28.58 1.62 2.60
CA ASN A 386 -28.41 0.32 1.98
C ASN A 386 -28.55 0.42 0.47
N ILE A 387 -27.68 -0.28 -0.25
CA ILE A 387 -27.66 -0.32 -1.70
C ILE A 387 -27.61 -1.79 -2.12
N SER A 388 -28.53 -2.20 -2.99
CA SER A 388 -28.54 -3.53 -3.60
C SER A 388 -28.29 -3.39 -5.09
N LEU A 389 -27.33 -4.16 -5.59
CA LEU A 389 -26.89 -4.15 -6.98
C LEU A 389 -27.12 -5.53 -7.59
N SER A 390 -27.54 -5.56 -8.86
CA SER A 390 -27.71 -6.81 -9.60
C SER A 390 -27.23 -6.62 -11.03
N ALA A 391 -26.27 -7.43 -11.46
CA ALA A 391 -25.70 -7.38 -12.80
C ALA A 391 -25.59 -8.80 -13.40
N GLU A 392 -26.04 -8.96 -14.63
CA GLU A 392 -25.84 -10.19 -15.38
C GLU A 392 -24.36 -10.34 -15.82
N PRO A 393 -23.87 -11.55 -16.06
CA PRO A 393 -22.52 -11.75 -16.58
C PRO A 393 -22.21 -10.89 -17.81
N GLY A 394 -21.09 -10.16 -17.79
CA GLY A 394 -20.70 -9.21 -18.84
C GLY A 394 -21.39 -7.85 -18.77
N SER A 395 -22.06 -7.55 -17.67
CA SER A 395 -22.61 -6.22 -17.35
C SER A 395 -22.26 -5.79 -15.95
N TYR A 396 -22.48 -4.53 -15.61
CA TYR A 396 -22.30 -4.02 -14.25
C TYR A 396 -23.51 -3.19 -13.79
N ALA A 397 -23.62 -3.04 -12.47
CA ALA A 397 -24.54 -2.12 -11.84
C ALA A 397 -23.74 -1.16 -10.95
N LEU A 398 -24.14 0.11 -10.92
CA LEU A 398 -23.46 1.18 -10.20
C LEU A 398 -24.48 2.08 -9.50
N ALA A 399 -24.24 2.35 -8.24
CA ALA A 399 -24.89 3.42 -7.49
C ALA A 399 -23.85 4.50 -7.16
N ASP A 400 -24.17 5.73 -7.51
CA ASP A 400 -23.35 6.91 -7.26
C ASP A 400 -23.71 7.51 -5.91
N MET A 401 -22.74 7.89 -5.11
CA MET A 401 -22.88 8.54 -3.81
C MET A 401 -22.44 10.02 -3.83
N GLY A 402 -22.18 10.57 -5.02
CA GLY A 402 -21.77 11.96 -5.24
C GLY A 402 -20.30 12.23 -4.89
N THR A 403 -19.98 13.52 -4.82
CA THR A 403 -18.60 13.98 -4.56
C THR A 403 -18.15 13.57 -3.16
N ARG A 404 -17.05 12.81 -3.10
CA ARG A 404 -16.45 12.40 -1.84
C ARG A 404 -15.75 13.55 -1.14
N PRO A 405 -15.72 13.61 0.21
CA PRO A 405 -14.80 14.47 0.94
C PRO A 405 -13.33 14.13 0.66
N ALA A 406 -12.46 15.14 0.73
CA ALA A 406 -11.03 14.93 0.56
C ALA A 406 -10.45 13.99 1.64
N THR A 407 -10.91 14.14 2.89
CA THR A 407 -10.57 13.24 3.99
C THR A 407 -11.85 12.63 4.56
N MET A 408 -11.95 11.29 4.55
CA MET A 408 -13.13 10.59 5.02
C MET A 408 -12.84 9.15 5.44
N THR A 409 -13.73 8.59 6.25
CA THR A 409 -13.93 7.15 6.38
C THR A 409 -15.32 6.77 5.85
N LEU A 410 -15.40 5.57 5.24
CA LEU A 410 -16.66 4.93 4.90
C LEU A 410 -16.63 3.50 5.46
N GLU A 411 -17.65 3.15 6.22
CA GLU A 411 -17.84 1.80 6.75
C GLU A 411 -19.14 1.22 6.19
N CYS A 412 -19.12 -0.07 5.86
CA CYS A 412 -20.31 -0.82 5.45
C CYS A 412 -20.12 -2.32 5.60
N ASP A 413 -21.22 -3.04 5.57
CA ASP A 413 -21.25 -4.49 5.46
C ASP A 413 -21.55 -4.88 4.01
N VAL A 414 -20.69 -5.72 3.42
CA VAL A 414 -20.78 -6.16 2.02
C VAL A 414 -21.11 -7.64 1.95
N THR A 415 -22.13 -7.97 1.14
CA THR A 415 -22.37 -9.35 0.68
C THR A 415 -22.27 -9.40 -0.84
N LEU A 416 -21.72 -10.46 -1.39
CA LEU A 416 -21.65 -10.67 -2.82
C LEU A 416 -21.81 -12.15 -3.15
N ASP A 417 -22.28 -12.44 -4.37
CA ASP A 417 -22.44 -13.81 -4.83
C ASP A 417 -21.10 -14.55 -4.84
N GLU A 418 -21.13 -15.88 -4.64
CA GLU A 418 -19.97 -16.73 -4.82
C GLU A 418 -19.42 -16.58 -6.24
N GLY A 419 -18.14 -16.21 -6.37
CA GLY A 419 -17.51 -15.90 -7.67
C GLY A 419 -17.87 -14.54 -8.25
N GLY A 420 -18.46 -13.62 -7.45
CA GLY A 420 -18.75 -12.25 -7.86
C GLY A 420 -17.59 -11.30 -7.64
N CYS A 421 -17.68 -10.12 -8.29
CA CYS A 421 -16.80 -8.97 -8.08
C CYS A 421 -17.65 -7.73 -7.78
N ALA A 422 -17.40 -7.09 -6.65
CA ALA A 422 -18.08 -5.88 -6.23
C ALA A 422 -17.12 -4.96 -5.47
N GLY A 423 -17.47 -3.70 -5.26
CA GLY A 423 -16.59 -2.81 -4.50
C GLY A 423 -16.94 -1.34 -4.67
N PHE A 424 -15.89 -0.51 -4.63
CA PHE A 424 -15.99 0.95 -4.68
C PHE A 424 -15.49 1.48 -6.01
N ALA A 425 -16.16 2.48 -6.51
CA ALA A 425 -15.85 3.18 -7.75
C ALA A 425 -15.47 4.63 -7.43
N PHE A 426 -14.42 5.15 -8.07
CA PHE A 426 -13.88 6.49 -7.82
C PHE A 426 -13.66 7.25 -9.12
N GLY A 427 -13.71 8.58 -9.04
CA GLY A 427 -13.27 9.47 -10.10
C GLY A 427 -14.34 9.90 -11.08
N GLY A 428 -15.54 9.35 -11.01
CA GLY A 428 -16.65 9.81 -11.83
C GLY A 428 -17.12 11.22 -11.48
N SER A 429 -17.97 11.79 -12.34
CA SER A 429 -18.69 13.03 -12.12
C SER A 429 -20.15 12.88 -12.52
N ALA A 430 -20.98 13.90 -12.31
CA ALA A 430 -22.35 13.89 -12.78
C ALA A 430 -22.50 13.62 -14.28
N GLN A 431 -21.45 13.90 -15.08
CA GLN A 431 -21.46 13.80 -16.54
C GLN A 431 -20.48 12.74 -17.08
N ASP A 432 -19.43 12.42 -16.35
CA ASP A 432 -18.41 11.47 -16.74
C ASP A 432 -18.67 10.11 -16.09
N GLU A 433 -18.68 9.06 -16.87
CA GLU A 433 -18.95 7.68 -16.44
C GLU A 433 -17.66 6.89 -16.20
N THR A 434 -16.50 7.51 -16.33
CA THR A 434 -15.21 6.86 -16.11
C THR A 434 -14.91 6.77 -14.63
N PHE A 435 -14.92 5.54 -14.11
CA PHE A 435 -14.55 5.24 -12.73
C PHE A 435 -13.38 4.27 -12.69
N THR A 436 -12.45 4.53 -11.79
CA THR A 436 -11.49 3.52 -11.34
C THR A 436 -12.09 2.70 -10.20
N VAL A 437 -11.66 1.47 -10.00
CA VAL A 437 -12.34 0.57 -9.08
C VAL A 437 -11.42 -0.12 -8.08
N LEU A 438 -11.93 -0.24 -6.88
CA LEU A 438 -11.35 -1.00 -5.78
C LEU A 438 -12.28 -2.17 -5.48
N CYS A 439 -11.79 -3.37 -5.73
CA CYS A 439 -12.60 -4.57 -5.88
C CYS A 439 -12.44 -5.55 -4.72
N LEU A 440 -13.56 -6.12 -4.29
CA LEU A 440 -13.66 -7.37 -3.56
C LEU A 440 -13.99 -8.44 -4.61
N ASP A 441 -13.02 -9.25 -5.01
CA ASP A 441 -13.15 -10.24 -6.09
C ASP A 441 -13.16 -11.66 -5.53
N ALA A 442 -14.35 -12.22 -5.34
CA ALA A 442 -14.52 -13.56 -4.82
C ALA A 442 -14.20 -14.65 -5.86
N GLU A 443 -14.26 -14.34 -7.15
CA GLU A 443 -13.87 -15.27 -8.21
C GLU A 443 -12.35 -15.54 -8.17
N ARG A 444 -11.57 -14.47 -8.00
CA ARG A 444 -10.10 -14.55 -7.98
C ARG A 444 -9.53 -14.72 -6.57
N GLY A 445 -10.35 -14.55 -5.54
CA GLY A 445 -9.93 -14.65 -4.14
C GLY A 445 -8.94 -13.54 -3.75
N CYS A 446 -9.23 -12.30 -4.11
CA CYS A 446 -8.37 -11.17 -3.83
C CYS A 446 -9.13 -9.85 -3.69
N LEU A 447 -8.48 -8.90 -3.02
CA LEU A 447 -8.79 -7.48 -3.09
C LEU A 447 -7.85 -6.88 -4.13
N HIS A 448 -8.34 -6.01 -5.02
CA HIS A 448 -7.46 -5.38 -6.02
C HIS A 448 -7.95 -3.98 -6.41
N TYR A 449 -7.02 -3.16 -6.86
CA TYR A 449 -7.29 -1.84 -7.44
C TYR A 449 -6.95 -1.85 -8.92
N GLU A 450 -7.92 -1.44 -9.72
CA GLU A 450 -7.78 -1.31 -11.17
C GLU A 450 -7.84 0.15 -11.58
N GLY A 451 -6.87 0.59 -12.37
CA GLY A 451 -6.86 1.90 -12.99
C GLY A 451 -7.74 2.01 -14.25
N TYR A 452 -8.59 1.03 -14.50
CA TYR A 452 -9.45 0.94 -15.69
C TYR A 452 -10.92 1.06 -15.34
N GLU A 453 -11.75 1.24 -16.35
CA GLU A 453 -13.20 1.32 -16.21
C GLU A 453 -13.81 -0.01 -15.74
N ILE A 454 -14.95 0.06 -15.05
CA ILE A 454 -15.69 -1.13 -14.58
C ILE A 454 -15.97 -2.10 -15.72
N ALA A 455 -16.26 -1.58 -16.93
CA ALA A 455 -16.55 -2.40 -18.10
C ALA A 455 -15.36 -3.24 -18.58
N ASP A 456 -14.13 -2.88 -18.23
CA ASP A 456 -12.88 -3.51 -18.67
C ASP A 456 -12.28 -4.48 -17.64
N LEU A 457 -12.97 -4.78 -16.53
CA LEU A 457 -12.50 -5.67 -15.45
C LEU A 457 -12.17 -7.10 -15.90
N GLU A 458 -12.62 -7.52 -17.08
CA GLU A 458 -12.23 -8.81 -17.67
C GLU A 458 -10.73 -8.88 -18.00
N ASN A 459 -10.10 -7.73 -18.24
CA ASN A 459 -8.69 -7.61 -18.62
C ASN A 459 -7.73 -7.58 -17.42
N PHE A 460 -8.11 -8.09 -16.29
CA PHE A 460 -7.40 -8.12 -15.02
C PHE A 460 -5.91 -7.74 -15.07
N ASP A 461 -5.62 -6.47 -14.79
CA ASP A 461 -4.26 -5.90 -14.73
C ASP A 461 -4.17 -4.92 -13.52
N PRO A 462 -4.29 -5.44 -12.29
CA PRO A 462 -4.35 -4.63 -11.11
C PRO A 462 -3.04 -3.88 -10.84
N THR A 463 -3.14 -2.63 -10.41
CA THR A 463 -2.01 -1.83 -9.94
C THR A 463 -1.62 -2.17 -8.50
N ALA A 464 -2.59 -2.62 -7.70
CA ALA A 464 -2.39 -3.13 -6.35
C ALA A 464 -3.30 -4.34 -6.11
N LEU A 465 -2.79 -5.34 -5.37
CA LEU A 465 -3.48 -6.60 -5.13
C LEU A 465 -3.10 -7.17 -3.76
N THR A 466 -4.05 -7.77 -3.04
CA THR A 466 -3.79 -8.67 -1.91
C THR A 466 -4.74 -9.86 -1.94
N ARG A 467 -4.26 -11.03 -1.53
CA ARG A 467 -5.12 -12.23 -1.44
C ARG A 467 -6.12 -12.07 -0.31
N PHE A 468 -7.34 -12.57 -0.54
CA PHE A 468 -8.40 -12.58 0.47
C PHE A 468 -9.25 -13.84 0.35
N ASP A 469 -9.55 -14.48 1.50
CA ASP A 469 -10.37 -15.67 1.58
C ASP A 469 -11.82 -15.34 1.92
N PHE A 470 -12.66 -15.18 0.90
CA PHE A 470 -14.08 -14.86 1.03
C PHE A 470 -14.92 -15.99 1.67
N SER A 471 -14.38 -17.20 1.81
CA SER A 471 -15.13 -18.33 2.38
C SER A 471 -15.28 -18.27 3.91
N LYS A 472 -14.59 -17.35 4.57
CA LYS A 472 -14.62 -17.23 6.04
C LYS A 472 -15.89 -16.59 6.57
N ASN A 473 -16.48 -15.67 5.82
CA ASN A 473 -17.67 -14.92 6.22
C ASN A 473 -18.63 -14.80 5.04
N ASP A 474 -19.95 -14.84 5.31
CA ASP A 474 -20.97 -14.54 4.31
C ASP A 474 -21.20 -13.02 4.17
N VAL A 475 -20.82 -12.25 5.20
CA VAL A 475 -20.89 -10.79 5.26
C VAL A 475 -19.52 -10.27 5.62
N HIS A 476 -18.97 -9.38 4.80
CA HIS A 476 -17.67 -8.78 5.02
C HIS A 476 -17.83 -7.37 5.57
N HIS A 477 -17.22 -7.11 6.73
CA HIS A 477 -17.14 -5.76 7.26
C HIS A 477 -16.00 -5.00 6.57
N VAL A 478 -16.34 -3.87 5.98
CA VAL A 478 -15.43 -3.07 5.16
C VAL A 478 -15.28 -1.68 5.76
N LYS A 479 -14.04 -1.23 5.90
CA LYS A 479 -13.69 0.15 6.24
C LYS A 479 -12.75 0.72 5.19
N LEU A 480 -13.17 1.84 4.61
CA LEU A 480 -12.40 2.62 3.66
C LEU A 480 -11.92 3.89 4.34
N VAL A 481 -10.64 4.23 4.21
CA VAL A 481 -10.06 5.49 4.67
C VAL A 481 -9.46 6.19 3.46
N CYS A 482 -9.87 7.44 3.23
CA CYS A 482 -9.36 8.25 2.13
C CYS A 482 -8.77 9.56 2.66
N GLU A 483 -7.65 9.97 2.08
CA GLU A 483 -7.12 11.32 2.20
C GLU A 483 -6.53 11.75 0.86
N ASN A 484 -7.16 12.73 0.22
CA ASN A 484 -6.87 13.15 -1.16
C ASN A 484 -6.90 11.96 -2.14
N ASP A 485 -5.74 11.62 -2.71
CA ASP A 485 -5.57 10.48 -3.62
C ASP A 485 -5.25 9.16 -2.92
N VAL A 486 -4.90 9.18 -1.63
CA VAL A 486 -4.62 7.95 -0.88
C VAL A 486 -5.92 7.27 -0.48
N VAL A 487 -6.02 5.97 -0.73
CA VAL A 487 -7.11 5.11 -0.30
C VAL A 487 -6.56 3.86 0.37
N VAL A 488 -7.12 3.51 1.52
CA VAL A 488 -6.83 2.26 2.22
C VAL A 488 -8.13 1.54 2.53
N LEU A 489 -8.29 0.34 1.97
CA LEU A 489 -9.39 -0.56 2.23
C LEU A 489 -8.96 -1.57 3.31
N TYR A 490 -9.77 -1.74 4.33
CA TYR A 490 -9.66 -2.80 5.33
C TYR A 490 -10.87 -3.72 5.22
N VAL A 491 -10.65 -5.03 5.27
CA VAL A 491 -11.72 -6.04 5.21
C VAL A 491 -11.57 -7.02 6.37
N ASP A 492 -12.61 -7.14 7.19
CA ASP A 492 -12.77 -8.07 8.31
C ASP A 492 -11.65 -7.99 9.37
N ASP A 493 -10.92 -6.88 9.47
CA ASP A 493 -9.70 -6.74 10.27
C ASP A 493 -8.60 -7.79 9.93
N LEU A 494 -8.67 -8.37 8.74
CA LEU A 494 -7.75 -9.42 8.26
C LEU A 494 -6.74 -8.89 7.26
N LYS A 495 -7.18 -8.06 6.32
CA LYS A 495 -6.35 -7.56 5.21
C LYS A 495 -6.60 -6.09 4.95
N ALA A 496 -5.56 -5.43 4.47
CA ALA A 496 -5.66 -4.13 3.87
C ALA A 496 -5.32 -4.17 2.37
N LEU A 497 -5.79 -3.19 1.64
CA LEU A 497 -5.33 -2.85 0.31
C LEU A 497 -5.15 -1.34 0.23
N SER A 498 -3.91 -0.91 0.19
CA SER A 498 -3.53 0.49 0.01
C SER A 498 -3.30 0.81 -1.45
N SER A 499 -3.71 1.99 -1.87
CA SER A 499 -3.55 2.43 -3.25
C SER A 499 -3.64 3.95 -3.37
N HIS A 500 -3.43 4.47 -4.57
CA HIS A 500 -3.76 5.83 -4.95
C HIS A 500 -4.99 5.82 -5.86
N ILE A 501 -5.90 6.76 -5.63
CA ILE A 501 -7.03 7.03 -6.52
C ILE A 501 -6.52 7.94 -7.62
N PHE A 502 -6.43 7.42 -8.82
CA PHE A 502 -6.13 8.21 -10.00
C PHE A 502 -7.41 8.88 -10.51
N HIS A 503 -7.34 9.85 -11.40
CA HIS A 503 -8.47 10.66 -11.89
C HIS A 503 -9.28 11.42 -10.82
N SER A 504 -8.71 11.65 -9.64
CA SER A 504 -9.43 12.33 -8.55
C SER A 504 -9.66 13.83 -8.76
N THR A 505 -9.09 14.42 -9.82
CA THR A 505 -9.09 15.89 -10.00
C THR A 505 -10.20 16.42 -10.91
N ASP A 506 -10.72 15.61 -11.81
CA ASP A 506 -11.74 16.04 -12.79
C ASP A 506 -13.15 15.52 -12.44
N GLY A 507 -13.24 14.51 -11.60
CA GLY A 507 -14.47 13.99 -11.03
C GLY A 507 -14.14 13.29 -9.72
N ALA A 508 -14.68 13.73 -8.63
CA ALA A 508 -14.36 13.22 -7.30
C ALA A 508 -15.52 12.39 -6.71
N HIS A 509 -16.41 11.86 -7.55
CA HIS A 509 -17.49 11.02 -7.08
C HIS A 509 -16.95 9.70 -6.52
N ILE A 510 -17.66 9.19 -5.53
CA ILE A 510 -17.50 7.82 -5.01
C ILE A 510 -18.82 7.08 -5.22
N GLY A 511 -18.73 5.82 -5.58
CA GLY A 511 -19.88 4.95 -5.74
C GLY A 511 -19.59 3.54 -5.29
N VAL A 512 -20.59 2.67 -5.37
CA VAL A 512 -20.45 1.22 -5.19
C VAL A 512 -20.95 0.50 -6.44
N PHE A 513 -20.27 -0.58 -6.81
CA PHE A 513 -20.57 -1.33 -8.01
C PHE A 513 -20.64 -2.84 -7.77
N ALA A 514 -21.31 -3.54 -8.69
CA ALA A 514 -21.24 -4.99 -8.84
C ALA A 514 -21.05 -5.32 -10.32
N ASN A 515 -20.15 -6.26 -10.61
CA ASN A 515 -19.83 -6.70 -11.97
C ASN A 515 -20.18 -8.18 -12.12
N GLY A 516 -21.14 -8.50 -13.00
CA GLY A 516 -21.57 -9.86 -13.29
C GLY A 516 -22.18 -10.63 -12.13
N CYS A 517 -22.60 -9.98 -11.05
CA CYS A 517 -23.09 -10.61 -9.83
C CYS A 517 -24.15 -9.78 -9.12
N ASN A 518 -24.77 -10.37 -8.08
CA ASN A 518 -25.51 -9.59 -7.09
C ASN A 518 -24.59 -9.22 -5.93
N ALA A 519 -24.71 -8.00 -5.45
CA ALA A 519 -24.03 -7.53 -4.26
C ALA A 519 -24.93 -6.61 -3.45
N SER A 520 -24.72 -6.55 -2.13
CA SER A 520 -25.36 -5.56 -1.28
C SER A 520 -24.35 -4.87 -0.37
N PHE A 521 -24.56 -3.58 -0.21
CA PHE A 521 -23.83 -2.72 0.71
C PHE A 521 -24.83 -2.21 1.74
N SER A 522 -24.67 -2.59 2.98
CA SER A 522 -25.61 -2.24 4.06
C SER A 522 -24.91 -1.52 5.20
N ASN A 523 -25.68 -0.80 5.99
CA ASN A 523 -25.17 -0.02 7.12
C ASN A 523 -24.10 1.03 6.70
N ILE A 524 -24.21 1.58 5.48
CA ILE A 524 -23.25 2.55 4.96
C ILE A 524 -23.20 3.77 5.89
N SER A 525 -22.03 4.07 6.41
CA SER A 525 -21.73 5.21 7.27
C SER A 525 -20.48 5.91 6.77
N MET A 526 -20.57 7.22 6.58
CA MET A 526 -19.45 8.05 6.17
C MET A 526 -19.17 9.09 7.26
N LYS A 527 -17.89 9.29 7.59
CA LYS A 527 -17.47 10.31 8.54
C LYS A 527 -16.31 11.14 7.99
N ILE A 528 -16.25 12.38 8.45
CA ILE A 528 -15.19 13.33 8.14
C ILE A 528 -14.53 13.80 9.44
N PRO A 529 -13.31 14.42 9.36
CA PRO A 529 -12.63 14.99 10.52
C PRO A 529 -13.50 15.98 11.28
N GLY A 530 -13.35 16.00 12.64
CA GLY A 530 -14.09 16.88 13.54
C GLY A 530 -13.50 18.28 13.71
#